data_276aa225dbe53f71b660123f99518937
#
_entry.id   276aa225dbe53f71b660123f99518937
#
_cell.length_a   1.000
_cell.length_b   1.000
_cell.length_c   1.000
_cell.angle_alpha   90.00
_cell.angle_beta   90.00
_cell.angle_gamma   90.00
#
_symmetry.space_group_name_H-M   'P 1'
#
loop_
_entity.id
_entity.type
_entity.pdbx_description
1 polymer ?
#
loop_
_entity_poly.entity_id
_entity_poly.type
_entity_poly.pdbx_seq_one_letter_code
_entity_poly.pdbx_strand_id
1 'polypeptide(L)'
;MKKKTFPNFNYHHKNNKVRIIGIDPGLGRVGYGIIEIQNEKKIFLDCGVIETNKNKGEGDRLYEIFNDLNTLIDQWKPDIAAVEKFFFYRSSTTISVVQARGVIMMVFAAKSIKVSEYAPSQVKLTIAGSGKASKKEVIEAVMYNLNLTHAPKPDDSADALAIALTLSLIHI
;
A
#
# COMPACT_ATOMS: atom_id res chain seq x y z
N MET A 1 18.96 17.41 -18.47
CA MET A 1 18.19 16.57 -17.55
C MET A 1 16.80 17.17 -17.40
N LYS A 2 15.74 16.51 -17.93
CA LYS A 2 14.35 16.97 -17.75
C LYS A 2 13.95 16.64 -16.31
N LYS A 3 13.65 17.66 -15.49
CA LYS A 3 13.00 17.48 -14.17
C LYS A 3 11.68 16.75 -14.42
N LYS A 4 11.53 15.54 -13.88
CA LYS A 4 10.23 14.87 -13.81
C LYS A 4 9.36 15.72 -12.88
N THR A 5 8.43 16.47 -13.45
CA THR A 5 7.35 17.12 -12.71
C THR A 5 6.40 16.00 -12.28
N PHE A 6 6.42 15.66 -11.00
CA PHE A 6 5.37 14.83 -10.40
C PHE A 6 4.06 15.63 -10.42
N PRO A 7 2.90 14.99 -10.64
CA PRO A 7 1.64 15.71 -10.58
C PRO A 7 1.47 16.29 -9.17
N ASN A 8 1.32 17.63 -9.10
CA ASN A 8 0.93 18.29 -7.86
C ASN A 8 -0.47 17.78 -7.48
N PHE A 9 -0.54 16.98 -6.44
CA PHE A 9 -1.80 16.57 -5.85
C PHE A 9 -2.29 17.69 -4.93
N ASN A 10 -3.03 18.65 -5.50
CA ASN A 10 -3.74 19.64 -4.69
C ASN A 10 -4.93 18.97 -4.02
N TYR A 11 -4.71 18.37 -2.84
CA TYR A 11 -5.77 17.88 -1.98
C TYR A 11 -6.37 19.03 -1.17
N HIS A 12 -7.30 19.76 -1.78
CA HIS A 12 -8.17 20.68 -1.04
C HIS A 12 -9.29 19.89 -0.37
N HIS A 13 -8.99 19.22 0.74
CA HIS A 13 -10.03 18.60 1.56
C HIS A 13 -10.64 19.60 2.54
N LYS A 14 -11.97 19.58 2.65
CA LYS A 14 -12.78 20.46 3.52
C LYS A 14 -12.40 20.40 5.00
N ASN A 15 -11.53 19.47 5.45
CA ASN A 15 -11.16 19.25 6.85
C ASN A 15 -9.67 19.01 7.11
N ASN A 16 -8.73 19.35 6.19
CA ASN A 16 -7.29 19.06 6.34
C ASN A 16 -6.95 17.59 6.71
N LYS A 17 -7.75 16.65 6.22
CA LYS A 17 -7.56 15.22 6.45
C LYS A 17 -7.43 14.49 5.13
N VAL A 18 -6.44 13.60 5.02
CA VAL A 18 -6.24 12.70 3.86
C VAL A 18 -6.03 11.29 4.38
N ARG A 19 -6.84 10.36 3.92
CA ARG A 19 -6.69 8.95 4.26
C ARG A 19 -6.04 8.18 3.11
N ILE A 20 -5.00 7.46 3.45
CA ILE A 20 -4.17 6.72 2.50
C ILE A 20 -4.31 5.23 2.79
N ILE A 21 -4.55 4.45 1.73
CA ILE A 21 -4.40 3.00 1.76
C ILE A 21 -3.11 2.61 1.05
N GLY A 22 -2.23 1.88 1.74
CA GLY A 22 -1.06 1.23 1.15
C GLY A 22 -1.36 -0.23 0.86
N ILE A 23 -0.89 -0.75 -0.26
CA ILE A 23 -1.10 -2.13 -0.69
C ILE A 23 0.22 -2.76 -1.13
N ASP A 24 0.48 -3.95 -0.57
CA ASP A 24 1.51 -4.89 -1.01
C ASP A 24 0.83 -6.07 -1.74
N PRO A 25 0.90 -6.15 -3.10
CA PRO A 25 0.12 -7.11 -3.88
C PRO A 25 0.68 -8.52 -3.84
N GLY A 26 -0.18 -9.51 -3.59
CA GLY A 26 0.11 -10.93 -3.76
C GLY A 26 -1.18 -11.75 -3.95
N LEU A 27 -1.12 -12.91 -4.60
CA LEU A 27 -2.32 -13.75 -4.77
C LEU A 27 -2.68 -14.49 -3.48
N GLY A 28 -1.69 -14.97 -2.73
CA GLY A 28 -1.91 -15.67 -1.45
C GLY A 28 -2.30 -14.74 -0.34
N ARG A 29 -1.66 -13.58 -0.32
CA ARG A 29 -1.86 -12.50 0.65
C ARG A 29 -1.73 -11.18 -0.04
N VAL A 30 -2.62 -10.26 0.26
CA VAL A 30 -2.49 -8.84 -0.08
C VAL A 30 -2.34 -8.08 1.24
N GLY A 31 -1.16 -7.53 1.48
CA GLY A 31 -0.94 -6.64 2.63
C GLY A 31 -1.69 -5.33 2.44
N TYR A 32 -2.33 -4.83 3.50
CA TYR A 32 -2.90 -3.49 3.52
C TYR A 32 -2.49 -2.70 4.77
N GLY A 33 -2.38 -1.39 4.61
CA GLY A 33 -2.14 -0.46 5.71
C GLY A 33 -2.92 0.82 5.48
N ILE A 34 -3.64 1.29 6.51
CA ILE A 34 -4.46 2.50 6.46
C ILE A 34 -3.88 3.53 7.41
N ILE A 35 -3.56 4.70 6.88
CA ILE A 35 -3.13 5.85 7.67
C ILE A 35 -3.97 7.08 7.33
N GLU A 36 -4.08 7.99 8.28
CA GLU A 36 -4.70 9.29 8.06
C GLU A 36 -3.66 10.39 8.33
N ILE A 37 -3.57 11.34 7.43
CA ILE A 37 -2.77 12.56 7.63
C ILE A 37 -3.72 13.67 8.07
N GLN A 38 -3.47 14.22 9.26
CA GLN A 38 -4.25 15.32 9.80
C GLN A 38 -3.30 16.34 10.43
N ASN A 39 -3.30 17.58 9.94
CA ASN A 39 -2.44 18.65 10.42
C ASN A 39 -0.96 18.19 10.49
N GLU A 40 -0.44 17.61 9.40
CA GLU A 40 0.91 17.05 9.26
C GLU A 40 1.21 15.83 10.16
N LYS A 41 0.27 15.42 11.03
CA LYS A 41 0.41 14.22 11.86
C LYS A 41 -0.02 12.99 11.09
N LYS A 42 0.78 11.94 11.19
CA LYS A 42 0.49 10.62 10.64
C LYS A 42 -0.19 9.78 11.72
N ILE A 43 -1.41 9.37 11.46
CA ILE A 43 -2.24 8.60 12.39
C ILE A 43 -2.42 7.20 11.82
N PHE A 44 -2.01 6.19 12.55
CA PHE A 44 -2.30 4.80 12.25
C PHE A 44 -3.80 4.53 12.46
N LEU A 45 -4.46 3.91 11.48
CA LEU A 45 -5.86 3.52 11.61
C LEU A 45 -6.03 2.00 11.64
N ASP A 46 -5.42 1.28 10.68
CA ASP A 46 -5.56 -0.17 10.57
C ASP A 46 -4.43 -0.76 9.70
N CYS A 47 -4.17 -2.04 9.88
CA CYS A 47 -3.35 -2.82 8.95
C CYS A 47 -3.67 -4.30 9.06
N GLY A 48 -3.41 -5.05 8.01
CA GLY A 48 -3.63 -6.49 7.98
C GLY A 48 -3.34 -7.10 6.62
N VAL A 49 -3.93 -8.24 6.39
CA VAL A 49 -3.82 -8.97 5.12
C VAL A 49 -5.19 -9.47 4.66
N ILE A 50 -5.42 -9.43 3.36
CA ILE A 50 -6.47 -10.20 2.69
C ILE A 50 -5.84 -11.55 2.34
N GLU A 51 -6.30 -12.63 2.97
CA GLU A 51 -5.82 -13.99 2.69
C GLU A 51 -6.79 -14.71 1.78
N THR A 52 -6.28 -15.32 0.71
CA THR A 52 -7.09 -16.15 -0.18
C THR A 52 -6.91 -17.63 0.12
N ASN A 53 -7.97 -18.42 -0.06
CA ASN A 53 -7.93 -19.84 0.18
C ASN A 53 -7.11 -20.56 -0.91
N LYS A 54 -5.95 -21.12 -0.53
CA LYS A 54 -5.04 -21.85 -1.43
C LYS A 54 -5.63 -23.09 -2.11
N ASN A 55 -6.72 -23.63 -1.56
CA ASN A 55 -7.40 -24.80 -2.12
C ASN A 55 -8.43 -24.44 -3.20
N LYS A 56 -8.68 -23.15 -3.43
CA LYS A 56 -9.57 -22.65 -4.51
C LYS A 56 -8.80 -22.43 -5.80
N GLY A 57 -9.53 -22.44 -6.90
CA GLY A 57 -9.00 -22.04 -8.20
C GLY A 57 -8.52 -20.57 -8.23
N GLU A 58 -7.64 -20.25 -9.15
CA GLU A 58 -7.04 -18.92 -9.25
C GLU A 58 -8.10 -17.82 -9.42
N GLY A 59 -9.10 -18.05 -10.27
CA GLY A 59 -10.21 -17.10 -10.48
C GLY A 59 -11.01 -16.82 -9.21
N ASP A 60 -11.30 -17.86 -8.41
CA ASP A 60 -12.01 -17.70 -7.13
C ASP A 60 -11.19 -16.88 -6.13
N ARG A 61 -9.88 -17.11 -6.10
CA ARG A 61 -8.97 -16.34 -5.24
C ARG A 61 -8.88 -14.88 -5.65
N LEU A 62 -8.85 -14.60 -6.94
CA LEU A 62 -8.91 -13.22 -7.45
C LEU A 62 -10.25 -12.55 -7.09
N TYR A 63 -11.33 -13.30 -7.10
CA TYR A 63 -12.65 -12.83 -6.69
C TYR A 63 -12.72 -12.57 -5.17
N GLU A 64 -12.04 -13.37 -4.34
CA GLU A 64 -11.88 -13.08 -2.90
C GLU A 64 -11.17 -11.73 -2.70
N ILE A 65 -10.04 -11.50 -3.38
CA ILE A 65 -9.34 -10.20 -3.33
C ILE A 65 -10.26 -9.05 -3.73
N PHE A 66 -11.03 -9.22 -4.81
CA PHE A 66 -11.98 -8.21 -5.28
C PHE A 66 -13.00 -7.84 -4.20
N ASN A 67 -13.64 -8.84 -3.58
CA ASN A 67 -14.69 -8.61 -2.58
C ASN A 67 -14.13 -7.99 -1.30
N ASP A 68 -13.03 -8.52 -0.78
CA ASP A 68 -12.46 -8.10 0.48
C ASP A 68 -11.86 -6.68 0.37
N LEU A 69 -11.22 -6.37 -0.77
CA LEU A 69 -10.71 -5.03 -1.02
C LEU A 69 -11.84 -4.00 -1.17
N ASN A 70 -12.96 -4.36 -1.85
CA ASN A 70 -14.14 -3.49 -1.90
C ASN A 70 -14.69 -3.21 -0.50
N THR A 71 -14.82 -4.24 0.34
CA THR A 71 -15.29 -4.13 1.72
C THR A 71 -14.38 -3.21 2.53
N LEU A 72 -13.07 -3.39 2.41
CA LEU A 72 -12.07 -2.57 3.09
C LEU A 72 -12.15 -1.10 2.67
N ILE A 73 -12.28 -0.83 1.37
CA ILE A 73 -12.43 0.52 0.83
C ILE A 73 -13.73 1.17 1.31
N ASP A 74 -14.84 0.44 1.33
CA ASP A 74 -16.13 0.97 1.77
C ASP A 74 -16.14 1.26 3.27
N GLN A 75 -15.40 0.49 4.07
CA GLN A 75 -15.21 0.71 5.50
C GLN A 75 -14.35 1.94 5.79
N TRP A 76 -13.17 2.02 5.18
CA TRP A 76 -12.16 3.03 5.51
C TRP A 76 -12.24 4.29 4.66
N LYS A 77 -12.85 4.22 3.47
CA LYS A 77 -13.04 5.33 2.52
C LYS A 77 -11.75 6.11 2.27
N PRO A 78 -10.68 5.45 1.77
CA PRO A 78 -9.43 6.13 1.49
C PRO A 78 -9.59 7.13 0.35
N ASP A 79 -8.90 8.26 0.44
CA ASP A 79 -8.87 9.30 -0.58
C ASP A 79 -7.92 8.97 -1.72
N ILE A 80 -6.85 8.22 -1.41
CA ILE A 80 -5.79 7.84 -2.34
C ILE A 80 -5.18 6.50 -1.95
N ALA A 81 -4.68 5.77 -2.94
CA ALA A 81 -3.97 4.52 -2.76
C ALA A 81 -2.48 4.64 -3.13
N ALA A 82 -1.64 3.94 -2.39
CA ALA A 82 -0.24 3.68 -2.71
C ALA A 82 -0.07 2.17 -2.92
N VAL A 83 0.55 1.76 -4.02
CA VAL A 83 0.74 0.34 -4.36
C VAL A 83 2.20 0.08 -4.68
N GLU A 84 2.73 -1.07 -4.27
CA GLU A 84 4.07 -1.46 -4.66
C GLU A 84 4.13 -1.66 -6.18
N LYS A 85 5.15 -1.05 -6.80
CA LYS A 85 5.41 -1.19 -8.23
C LYS A 85 6.02 -2.55 -8.49
N PHE A 86 5.35 -3.32 -9.34
CA PHE A 86 5.84 -4.62 -9.74
C PHE A 86 7.02 -4.53 -10.70
N PHE A 87 8.05 -5.36 -10.46
CA PHE A 87 9.14 -5.59 -11.38
C PHE A 87 9.13 -7.05 -11.84
N PHE A 88 9.37 -7.27 -13.12
CA PHE A 88 9.46 -8.63 -13.69
C PHE A 88 10.69 -9.36 -13.15
N TYR A 89 10.45 -10.29 -12.24
CA TYR A 89 11.42 -11.35 -11.92
C TYR A 89 10.98 -12.63 -12.61
N ARG A 90 11.92 -13.40 -13.16
CA ARG A 90 11.63 -14.74 -13.70
C ARG A 90 11.35 -15.71 -12.54
N SER A 91 10.14 -15.69 -12.04
CA SER A 91 9.68 -16.62 -11.00
C SER A 91 8.29 -17.17 -11.37
N SER A 92 7.99 -18.39 -10.96
CA SER A 92 6.68 -19.02 -11.20
C SER A 92 5.52 -18.25 -10.56
N THR A 93 5.79 -17.50 -9.51
CA THR A 93 4.79 -16.69 -8.79
C THR A 93 4.51 -15.34 -9.43
N THR A 94 5.31 -14.94 -10.42
CA THR A 94 5.19 -13.63 -11.09
C THR A 94 3.81 -13.42 -11.71
N ILE A 95 3.27 -14.42 -12.42
CA ILE A 95 1.98 -14.32 -13.10
C ILE A 95 0.86 -14.09 -12.10
N SER A 96 0.81 -14.86 -11.03
CA SER A 96 -0.22 -14.76 -9.99
C SER A 96 -0.22 -13.39 -9.29
N VAL A 97 0.96 -12.82 -9.05
CA VAL A 97 1.07 -11.48 -8.48
C VAL A 97 0.56 -10.41 -9.45
N VAL A 98 0.88 -10.53 -10.75
CA VAL A 98 0.39 -9.60 -11.79
C VAL A 98 -1.14 -9.64 -11.91
N GLN A 99 -1.73 -10.84 -11.85
CA GLN A 99 -3.19 -11.01 -11.89
C GLN A 99 -3.86 -10.37 -10.67
N ALA A 100 -3.37 -10.65 -9.46
CA ALA A 100 -3.86 -10.03 -8.23
C ALA A 100 -3.76 -8.50 -8.29
N ARG A 101 -2.60 -7.99 -8.75
CA ARG A 101 -2.39 -6.57 -8.96
C ARG A 101 -3.38 -5.97 -9.97
N GLY A 102 -3.69 -6.68 -11.06
CA GLY A 102 -4.69 -6.25 -12.04
C GLY A 102 -6.06 -6.06 -11.40
N VAL A 103 -6.50 -7.00 -10.55
CA VAL A 103 -7.75 -6.89 -9.79
C VAL A 103 -7.73 -5.69 -8.84
N ILE A 104 -6.64 -5.51 -8.08
CA ILE A 104 -6.47 -4.37 -7.16
C ILE A 104 -6.60 -3.04 -7.90
N MET A 105 -5.89 -2.89 -9.03
CA MET A 105 -5.94 -1.67 -9.84
C MET A 105 -7.35 -1.41 -10.41
N MET A 106 -8.05 -2.47 -10.83
CA MET A 106 -9.43 -2.40 -11.31
C MET A 106 -10.39 -1.92 -10.22
N VAL A 107 -10.26 -2.43 -9.00
CA VAL A 107 -11.08 -2.01 -7.85
C VAL A 107 -10.87 -0.52 -7.55
N PHE A 108 -9.63 -0.05 -7.48
CA PHE A 108 -9.35 1.37 -7.26
C PHE A 108 -9.90 2.26 -8.37
N ALA A 109 -9.76 1.84 -9.63
CA ALA A 109 -10.33 2.56 -10.78
C ALA A 109 -11.87 2.64 -10.70
N ALA A 110 -12.55 1.53 -10.38
CA ALA A 110 -14.00 1.48 -10.20
C ALA A 110 -14.51 2.40 -9.08
N LYS A 111 -13.71 2.57 -8.02
CA LYS A 111 -14.00 3.48 -6.90
C LYS A 111 -13.49 4.91 -7.13
N SER A 112 -12.94 5.21 -8.30
CA SER A 112 -12.34 6.53 -8.63
C SER A 112 -11.23 6.95 -7.67
N ILE A 113 -10.53 6.00 -7.04
CA ILE A 113 -9.40 6.24 -6.15
C ILE A 113 -8.13 6.31 -7.00
N LYS A 114 -7.39 7.42 -6.90
CA LYS A 114 -6.11 7.57 -7.58
C LYS A 114 -5.05 6.68 -6.94
N VAL A 115 -4.19 6.11 -7.78
CA VAL A 115 -3.11 5.22 -7.33
C VAL A 115 -1.75 5.85 -7.64
N SER A 116 -0.88 5.87 -6.63
CA SER A 116 0.55 6.14 -6.78
C SER A 116 1.34 4.84 -6.61
N GLU A 117 2.36 4.64 -7.44
CA GLU A 117 3.17 3.42 -7.42
C GLU A 117 4.61 3.71 -7.02
N TYR A 118 5.15 2.89 -6.13
CA TYR A 118 6.51 3.02 -5.61
C TYR A 118 7.31 1.73 -5.76
N ALA A 119 8.54 1.86 -6.26
CA ALA A 119 9.47 0.74 -6.31
C ALA A 119 9.90 0.32 -4.87
N PRO A 120 10.17 -0.97 -4.61
CA PRO A 120 10.65 -1.43 -3.30
C PRO A 120 11.87 -0.65 -2.78
N SER A 121 12.84 -0.36 -3.65
CA SER A 121 14.01 0.44 -3.30
C SER A 121 13.68 1.89 -2.97
N GLN A 122 12.64 2.46 -3.59
CA GLN A 122 12.17 3.81 -3.30
C GLN A 122 11.46 3.86 -1.95
N VAL A 123 10.62 2.85 -1.63
CA VAL A 123 9.99 2.71 -0.31
C VAL A 123 11.08 2.65 0.77
N LYS A 124 12.05 1.76 0.62
CA LYS A 124 13.17 1.62 1.57
C LYS A 124 13.96 2.92 1.74
N LEU A 125 14.27 3.60 0.64
CA LEU A 125 15.00 4.87 0.68
C LEU A 125 14.20 5.95 1.41
N THR A 126 12.90 6.07 1.12
CA THR A 126 12.05 7.10 1.72
C THR A 126 11.82 6.87 3.21
N ILE A 127 11.59 5.61 3.62
CA ILE A 127 11.20 5.27 4.99
C ILE A 127 12.40 5.12 5.90
N ALA A 128 13.46 4.44 5.45
CA ALA A 128 14.63 4.08 6.25
C ALA A 128 15.94 4.79 5.81
N GLY A 129 15.89 5.72 4.86
CA GLY A 129 17.04 6.49 4.41
C GLY A 129 18.00 5.73 3.49
N SER A 130 17.74 4.46 3.16
CA SER A 130 18.59 3.63 2.29
C SER A 130 17.75 2.69 1.43
N GLY A 131 17.97 2.71 0.11
CA GLY A 131 17.31 1.76 -0.81
C GLY A 131 17.71 0.29 -0.59
N LYS A 132 18.75 0.04 0.21
CA LYS A 132 19.22 -1.30 0.62
C LYS A 132 18.82 -1.65 2.06
N ALA A 133 17.98 -0.85 2.71
CA ALA A 133 17.54 -1.09 4.08
C ALA A 133 16.99 -2.52 4.23
N SER A 134 17.33 -3.14 5.35
CA SER A 134 16.82 -4.45 5.75
C SER A 134 15.33 -4.34 6.11
N LYS A 135 14.64 -5.47 6.12
CA LYS A 135 13.24 -5.52 6.55
C LYS A 135 13.06 -4.99 7.97
N LYS A 136 13.98 -5.30 8.86
CA LYS A 136 13.97 -4.82 10.25
C LYS A 136 14.03 -3.30 10.33
N GLU A 137 14.96 -2.66 9.59
CA GLU A 137 15.07 -1.20 9.55
C GLU A 137 13.82 -0.53 9.00
N VAL A 138 13.17 -1.12 8.00
CA VAL A 138 11.88 -0.62 7.47
C VAL A 138 10.79 -0.71 8.53
N ILE A 139 10.66 -1.85 9.24
CA ILE A 139 9.66 -2.03 10.30
C ILE A 139 9.90 -1.03 11.45
N GLU A 140 11.13 -0.85 11.89
CA GLU A 140 11.50 0.12 12.92
C GLU A 140 11.13 1.55 12.50
N ALA A 141 11.38 1.90 11.25
CA ALA A 141 11.02 3.21 10.71
C ALA A 141 9.48 3.40 10.60
N VAL A 142 8.74 2.36 10.23
CA VAL A 142 7.25 2.37 10.25
C VAL A 142 6.75 2.61 11.67
N MET A 143 7.27 1.86 12.65
CA MET A 143 6.90 2.02 14.05
C MET A 143 7.16 3.44 14.56
N TYR A 144 8.33 3.99 14.23
CA TYR A 144 8.69 5.35 14.60
C TYR A 144 7.75 6.40 14.00
N ASN A 145 7.49 6.32 12.68
CA ASN A 145 6.64 7.29 11.99
C ASN A 145 5.17 7.27 12.46
N LEU A 146 4.68 6.13 12.90
CA LEU A 146 3.29 5.94 13.33
C LEU A 146 3.12 5.83 14.85
N ASN A 147 4.21 6.00 15.63
CA ASN A 147 4.24 5.86 17.09
C ASN A 147 3.66 4.51 17.57
N LEU A 148 4.00 3.42 16.87
CA LEU A 148 3.53 2.09 17.23
C LEU A 148 4.40 1.49 18.34
N THR A 149 3.78 0.85 19.32
CA THR A 149 4.47 0.16 20.41
C THR A 149 4.93 -1.26 20.05
N HIS A 150 4.33 -1.84 19.02
CA HIS A 150 4.61 -3.19 18.53
C HIS A 150 4.70 -3.19 17.01
N ALA A 151 5.53 -4.10 16.48
CA ALA A 151 5.64 -4.30 15.04
C ALA A 151 4.31 -4.79 14.46
N PRO A 152 3.86 -4.22 13.32
CA PRO A 152 2.69 -4.74 12.59
C PRO A 152 2.89 -6.20 12.21
N LYS A 153 1.82 -7.00 12.32
CA LYS A 153 1.81 -8.41 11.94
C LYS A 153 0.56 -8.74 11.13
N PRO A 154 0.65 -9.63 10.13
CA PRO A 154 1.89 -10.23 9.59
C PRO A 154 2.78 -9.21 8.89
N ASP A 155 3.97 -9.62 8.45
CA ASP A 155 4.98 -8.76 7.82
C ASP A 155 4.46 -7.99 6.60
N ASP A 156 3.58 -8.60 5.79
CA ASP A 156 2.96 -7.97 4.61
C ASP A 156 2.20 -6.67 4.99
N SER A 157 1.64 -6.61 6.21
CA SER A 157 0.97 -5.40 6.71
C SER A 157 1.96 -4.27 7.03
N ALA A 158 3.15 -4.61 7.50
CA ALA A 158 4.21 -3.62 7.73
C ALA A 158 4.74 -3.05 6.40
N ASP A 159 4.89 -3.90 5.38
CA ASP A 159 5.29 -3.50 4.03
C ASP A 159 4.23 -2.56 3.42
N ALA A 160 2.95 -2.88 3.58
CA ALA A 160 1.84 -2.02 3.12
C ALA A 160 1.79 -0.66 3.85
N LEU A 161 2.06 -0.62 5.16
CA LEU A 161 2.17 0.64 5.91
C LEU A 161 3.37 1.48 5.43
N ALA A 162 4.50 0.85 5.12
CA ALA A 162 5.67 1.54 4.56
C ALA A 162 5.34 2.17 3.20
N ILE A 163 4.56 1.48 2.37
CA ILE A 163 4.09 1.99 1.08
C ILE A 163 3.16 3.21 1.28
N ALA A 164 2.20 3.13 2.22
CA ALA A 164 1.32 4.26 2.54
C ALA A 164 2.09 5.48 3.05
N LEU A 165 3.05 5.26 3.96
CA LEU A 165 3.93 6.30 4.50
C LEU A 165 4.79 6.93 3.41
N THR A 166 5.26 6.16 2.43
CA THR A 166 6.04 6.67 1.30
C THR A 166 5.26 7.72 0.52
N LEU A 167 3.98 7.48 0.24
CA LEU A 167 3.12 8.48 -0.41
C LEU A 167 3.00 9.73 0.44
N SER A 168 2.77 9.60 1.73
CA SER A 168 2.62 10.73 2.63
C SER A 168 3.88 11.59 2.72
N LEU A 169 5.07 10.99 2.71
CA LEU A 169 6.35 11.68 2.83
C LEU A 169 6.83 12.36 1.53
N ILE A 170 6.35 11.87 0.37
CA ILE A 170 6.76 12.42 -0.94
C ILE A 170 5.79 13.49 -1.44
N HIS A 171 4.49 13.39 -1.11
CA HIS A 171 3.44 14.16 -1.80
C HIS A 171 2.51 14.95 -0.88
N ILE A 172 2.57 14.77 0.41
CA ILE A 172 1.70 15.44 1.39
C ILE A 172 2.54 16.12 2.45
#